data_fe4c19cd8848d16a307469f84a295435
#
_entry.id   fe4c19cd8848d16a307469f84a295435
#
_cell.length_a   1.000
_cell.length_b   1.000
_cell.length_c   1.000
_cell.angle_alpha   90.00
_cell.angle_beta   90.00
_cell.angle_gamma   90.00
#
_symmetry.space_group_name_H-M   'P 1'
#
loop_
_entity.id
_entity.type
_entity.pdbx_description
1 polymer ?
#
loop_
_entity_poly.entity_id
_entity_poly.type
_entity_poly.pdbx_seq_one_letter_code
_entity_poly.pdbx_strand_id
1 'polypeptide(L)'
;GAPGRTGTGERDVVLSVLANVSIGLLTSVLGGCLVWLWERGKHTRTLNRKGAFFGVRPGGTCLIVLGNKHDAPGAAHHRDVRATVELAMLAGELGCTVTVESDDFRGSNGDHTEFCVGGPLGGANARTAGHLSAHLPGVTFHPYGPEGDDSVAIEVAGQRYRFDPGNQSYALVAKFTPQEFRRPIILVCGQSAVANQAAIHFLRREYAQVAARLATVERYCVLIKVSGITTYDYHRAEFVGDVTGA
;
A
#
# COMPACT_ATOMS: atom_id res chain seq x y z
N GLY A 1 73.01 -44.22 -25.72
CA GLY A 1 71.85 -43.48 -26.01
C GLY A 1 70.85 -43.57 -24.87
N ALA A 2 70.59 -42.45 -24.14
CA ALA A 2 69.54 -42.37 -23.18
C ALA A 2 68.30 -41.71 -23.83
N PRO A 3 67.10 -42.28 -23.69
CA PRO A 3 65.89 -41.61 -24.14
C PRO A 3 65.26 -40.78 -23.03
N GLY A 4 65.05 -39.55 -23.33
CA GLY A 4 63.90 -38.70 -23.13
C GLY A 4 63.12 -38.74 -21.84
N ARG A 5 63.41 -37.82 -20.94
CA ARG A 5 62.55 -37.35 -19.83
C ARG A 5 61.93 -35.98 -20.16
N THR A 6 61.05 -35.91 -21.17
CA THR A 6 60.43 -34.62 -21.53
C THR A 6 58.87 -34.61 -21.37
N GLY A 7 58.24 -35.76 -21.02
CA GLY A 7 56.79 -35.86 -21.04
C GLY A 7 56.03 -35.55 -19.72
N THR A 8 56.76 -35.48 -18.57
CA THR A 8 56.12 -35.28 -17.25
C THR A 8 55.85 -33.81 -16.92
N GLY A 9 56.77 -32.90 -17.25
CA GLY A 9 56.65 -31.50 -16.94
C GLY A 9 55.53 -30.75 -17.70
N GLU A 10 55.26 -31.15 -18.91
CA GLU A 10 54.24 -30.52 -19.76
C GLU A 10 52.80 -30.93 -19.30
N ARG A 11 52.63 -32.14 -18.82
CA ARG A 11 51.36 -32.61 -18.26
C ARG A 11 51.05 -31.91 -16.90
N ASP A 12 52.05 -31.70 -16.07
CA ASP A 12 51.89 -31.03 -14.77
C ASP A 12 51.55 -29.55 -14.94
N VAL A 13 52.09 -28.86 -15.94
CA VAL A 13 51.74 -27.48 -16.28
C VAL A 13 50.30 -27.38 -16.79
N VAL A 14 49.89 -28.28 -17.68
CA VAL A 14 48.50 -28.30 -18.20
C VAL A 14 47.48 -28.56 -17.08
N LEU A 15 47.78 -29.53 -16.20
CA LEU A 15 46.92 -29.83 -15.04
C LEU A 15 46.80 -28.63 -14.07
N SER A 16 47.90 -27.96 -13.82
CA SER A 16 47.88 -26.74 -12.92
C SER A 16 47.08 -25.57 -13.52
N VAL A 17 47.21 -25.37 -14.84
CA VAL A 17 46.41 -24.34 -15.53
C VAL A 17 44.92 -24.70 -15.54
N LEU A 18 44.56 -25.95 -15.82
CA LEU A 18 43.18 -26.42 -15.76
C LEU A 18 42.58 -26.32 -14.36
N ALA A 19 43.36 -26.64 -13.30
CA ALA A 19 42.93 -26.51 -11.94
C ALA A 19 42.67 -25.04 -11.55
N ASN A 20 43.58 -24.14 -11.92
CA ASN A 20 43.42 -22.69 -11.64
C ASN A 20 42.22 -22.08 -12.39
N VAL A 21 42.01 -22.44 -13.65
CA VAL A 21 40.82 -22.00 -14.41
C VAL A 21 39.54 -22.53 -13.80
N SER A 22 39.54 -23.82 -13.39
CA SER A 22 38.36 -24.44 -12.74
C SER A 22 38.02 -23.80 -11.40
N ILE A 23 39.03 -23.48 -10.58
CA ILE A 23 38.85 -22.77 -9.31
C ILE A 23 38.34 -21.35 -9.56
N GLY A 24 38.89 -20.63 -10.54
CA GLY A 24 38.43 -19.30 -10.91
C GLY A 24 36.97 -19.27 -11.38
N LEU A 25 36.55 -20.25 -12.20
CA LEU A 25 35.17 -20.40 -12.63
C LEU A 25 34.23 -20.75 -11.45
N LEU A 26 34.61 -21.66 -10.60
CA LEU A 26 33.82 -22.04 -9.42
C LEU A 26 33.64 -20.87 -8.47
N THR A 27 34.69 -20.12 -8.17
CA THR A 27 34.60 -18.92 -7.31
C THR A 27 33.73 -17.83 -7.92
N SER A 28 33.78 -17.63 -9.25
CA SER A 28 32.93 -16.66 -9.95
C SER A 28 31.46 -17.07 -9.91
N VAL A 29 31.14 -18.34 -10.13
CA VAL A 29 29.78 -18.86 -10.06
C VAL A 29 29.24 -18.75 -8.63
N LEU A 30 30.02 -19.15 -7.62
CA LEU A 30 29.61 -19.06 -6.22
C LEU A 30 29.38 -17.60 -5.80
N GLY A 31 30.27 -16.68 -6.17
CA GLY A 31 30.12 -15.27 -5.91
C GLY A 31 28.84 -14.69 -6.56
N GLY A 32 28.60 -15.02 -7.84
CA GLY A 32 27.38 -14.64 -8.55
C GLY A 32 26.10 -15.17 -7.90
N CYS A 33 26.10 -16.44 -7.51
CA CYS A 33 24.96 -17.07 -6.81
C CYS A 33 24.69 -16.39 -5.44
N LEU A 34 25.72 -16.08 -4.68
CA LEU A 34 25.58 -15.42 -3.38
C LEU A 34 24.98 -14.00 -3.52
N VAL A 35 25.47 -13.21 -4.47
CA VAL A 35 24.93 -11.89 -4.76
C VAL A 35 23.47 -11.99 -5.20
N TRP A 36 23.15 -12.90 -6.11
CA TRP A 36 21.79 -13.12 -6.59
C TRP A 36 20.83 -13.55 -5.46
N LEU A 37 21.25 -14.47 -4.58
CA LEU A 37 20.47 -14.89 -3.42
C LEU A 37 20.24 -13.74 -2.43
N TRP A 38 21.24 -12.93 -2.23
CA TRP A 38 21.15 -11.76 -1.33
C TRP A 38 20.20 -10.70 -1.86
N GLU A 39 20.30 -10.36 -3.16
CA GLU A 39 19.37 -9.42 -3.81
C GLU A 39 17.94 -9.95 -3.81
N ARG A 40 17.76 -11.22 -4.13
CA ARG A 40 16.44 -11.88 -4.07
C ARG A 40 15.87 -11.85 -2.66
N GLY A 41 16.70 -12.10 -1.64
CA GLY A 41 16.29 -12.03 -0.24
C GLY A 41 15.88 -10.62 0.19
N LYS A 42 16.59 -9.58 -0.24
CA LYS A 42 16.23 -8.18 0.01
C LYS A 42 14.88 -7.81 -0.64
N HIS A 43 14.72 -8.18 -1.90
CA HIS A 43 13.47 -7.92 -2.63
C HIS A 43 12.27 -8.57 -1.95
N THR A 44 12.36 -9.85 -1.60
CA THR A 44 11.30 -10.57 -0.89
C THR A 44 10.98 -9.94 0.47
N ARG A 45 11.98 -9.51 1.23
CA ARG A 45 11.76 -8.81 2.51
C ARG A 45 11.03 -7.48 2.34
N THR A 46 11.37 -6.72 1.31
CA THR A 46 10.71 -5.45 0.98
C THR A 46 9.25 -5.69 0.60
N LEU A 47 8.96 -6.67 -0.25
CA LEU A 47 7.60 -7.03 -0.61
C LEU A 47 6.79 -7.52 0.60
N ASN A 48 7.38 -8.34 1.47
CA ASN A 48 6.72 -8.81 2.68
C ASN A 48 6.39 -7.66 3.65
N ARG A 49 7.30 -6.69 3.84
CA ARG A 49 7.04 -5.49 4.65
C ARG A 49 5.94 -4.64 4.05
N LYS A 50 5.97 -4.43 2.74
CA LYS A 50 4.93 -3.70 2.03
C LYS A 50 3.58 -4.41 2.14
N GLY A 51 3.57 -5.72 1.93
CA GLY A 51 2.38 -6.56 2.12
C GLY A 51 1.84 -6.50 3.54
N ALA A 52 2.70 -6.57 4.56
CA ALA A 52 2.28 -6.45 5.97
C ALA A 52 1.65 -5.08 6.25
N PHE A 53 2.22 -3.98 5.76
CA PHE A 53 1.65 -2.64 5.91
C PHE A 53 0.25 -2.55 5.32
N PHE A 54 0.04 -3.00 4.08
CA PHE A 54 -1.26 -2.99 3.40
C PHE A 54 -2.15 -4.20 3.75
N GLY A 55 -1.74 -5.05 4.67
CA GLY A 55 -2.52 -6.25 5.05
C GLY A 55 -2.70 -7.28 3.94
N VAL A 56 -1.89 -7.20 2.91
CA VAL A 56 -1.95 -8.06 1.72
C VAL A 56 -0.91 -9.17 1.84
N ARG A 57 -1.31 -10.41 1.61
CA ARG A 57 -0.37 -11.53 1.55
C ARG A 57 -0.01 -11.84 0.09
N PRO A 58 1.26 -12.06 -0.22
CA PRO A 58 1.67 -12.48 -1.56
C PRO A 58 0.86 -13.70 -2.04
N GLY A 59 0.34 -13.63 -3.27
CA GLY A 59 -0.51 -14.68 -3.85
C GLY A 59 -1.95 -14.71 -3.32
N GLY A 60 -2.34 -13.75 -2.47
CA GLY A 60 -3.71 -13.66 -1.94
C GLY A 60 -4.68 -12.96 -2.89
N THR A 61 -5.90 -12.74 -2.38
CA THR A 61 -6.97 -12.00 -3.08
C THR A 61 -7.22 -10.67 -2.38
N CYS A 62 -7.39 -9.61 -3.15
CA CYS A 62 -7.79 -8.29 -2.69
C CYS A 62 -9.15 -7.92 -3.27
N LEU A 63 -10.05 -7.45 -2.42
CA LEU A 63 -11.31 -6.87 -2.81
C LEU A 63 -11.19 -5.35 -2.69
N ILE A 64 -11.49 -4.61 -3.74
CA ILE A 64 -11.56 -3.15 -3.71
C ILE A 64 -13.03 -2.75 -3.84
N VAL A 65 -13.56 -2.11 -2.81
CA VAL A 65 -14.92 -1.59 -2.79
C VAL A 65 -14.86 -0.09 -3.10
N LEU A 66 -15.38 0.27 -4.26
CA LEU A 66 -15.37 1.63 -4.78
C LEU A 66 -16.68 2.32 -4.45
N GLY A 67 -16.60 3.52 -3.87
CA GLY A 67 -17.78 4.33 -3.58
C GLY A 67 -18.41 4.97 -4.81
N ASN A 68 -19.67 5.32 -4.67
CA ASN A 68 -20.42 6.07 -5.68
C ASN A 68 -20.04 7.55 -5.68
N LYS A 69 -20.22 8.20 -6.81
CA LYS A 69 -20.19 9.65 -6.89
C LYS A 69 -21.45 10.21 -6.22
N HIS A 70 -21.29 11.20 -5.33
CA HIS A 70 -22.36 11.75 -4.50
C HIS A 70 -23.62 12.17 -5.30
N ASP A 71 -23.44 12.75 -6.47
CA ASP A 71 -24.50 13.29 -7.34
C ASP A 71 -24.93 12.34 -8.47
N ALA A 72 -24.34 11.14 -8.55
CA ALA A 72 -24.60 10.18 -9.62
C ALA A 72 -24.47 8.74 -9.13
N PRO A 73 -25.53 8.15 -8.54
CA PRO A 73 -25.53 6.75 -8.11
C PRO A 73 -25.19 5.82 -9.29
N GLY A 74 -24.33 4.83 -9.02
CA GLY A 74 -23.82 3.89 -10.03
C GLY A 74 -22.66 4.43 -10.88
N ALA A 75 -22.24 5.68 -10.67
CA ALA A 75 -21.02 6.24 -11.27
C ALA A 75 -19.95 6.46 -10.21
N ALA A 76 -18.70 6.19 -10.54
CA ALA A 76 -17.56 6.46 -9.68
C ALA A 76 -16.87 7.78 -10.06
N HIS A 77 -16.31 8.48 -9.07
CA HIS A 77 -15.51 9.65 -9.37
C HIS A 77 -14.17 9.23 -10.02
N HIS A 78 -13.76 9.88 -11.10
CA HIS A 78 -12.56 9.49 -11.88
C HIS A 78 -11.28 9.41 -11.05
N ARG A 79 -11.15 10.19 -9.96
CA ARG A 79 -10.01 10.14 -9.04
C ARG A 79 -10.06 8.92 -8.14
N ASP A 80 -11.22 8.48 -7.71
CA ASP A 80 -11.37 7.24 -6.96
C ASP A 80 -11.09 6.02 -7.85
N VAL A 81 -11.44 6.09 -9.14
CA VAL A 81 -11.01 5.09 -10.12
C VAL A 81 -9.48 5.05 -10.26
N ARG A 82 -8.81 6.21 -10.33
CA ARG A 82 -7.33 6.26 -10.35
C ARG A 82 -6.72 5.69 -9.07
N ALA A 83 -7.29 6.00 -7.91
CA ALA A 83 -6.90 5.42 -6.63
C ALA A 83 -7.03 3.89 -6.64
N THR A 84 -8.13 3.38 -7.19
CA THR A 84 -8.37 1.95 -7.38
C THR A 84 -7.33 1.31 -8.30
N VAL A 85 -6.97 1.96 -9.40
CA VAL A 85 -5.89 1.49 -10.29
C VAL A 85 -4.54 1.42 -9.56
N GLU A 86 -4.21 2.41 -8.73
CA GLU A 86 -2.98 2.38 -7.93
C GLU A 86 -2.97 1.24 -6.90
N LEU A 87 -4.13 0.94 -6.29
CA LEU A 87 -4.27 -0.23 -5.40
C LEU A 87 -4.15 -1.54 -6.17
N ALA A 88 -4.72 -1.63 -7.35
CA ALA A 88 -4.59 -2.81 -8.21
C ALA A 88 -3.13 -3.04 -8.64
N MET A 89 -2.40 -1.97 -8.96
CA MET A 89 -0.96 -2.05 -9.24
C MET A 89 -0.17 -2.50 -8.01
N LEU A 90 -0.49 -1.99 -6.82
CA LEU A 90 0.11 -2.44 -5.56
C LEU A 90 -0.13 -3.94 -5.31
N ALA A 91 -1.36 -4.39 -5.50
CA ALA A 91 -1.72 -5.81 -5.35
C ALA A 91 -0.98 -6.68 -6.38
N GLY A 92 -0.86 -6.21 -7.64
CA GLY A 92 -0.08 -6.87 -8.68
C GLY A 92 1.42 -6.98 -8.35
N GLU A 93 2.03 -5.92 -7.77
CA GLU A 93 3.42 -5.97 -7.28
C GLU A 93 3.61 -7.05 -6.20
N LEU A 94 2.56 -7.35 -5.42
CA LEU A 94 2.54 -8.39 -4.39
C LEU A 94 2.07 -9.75 -4.92
N GLY A 95 1.81 -9.88 -6.22
CA GLY A 95 1.35 -11.12 -6.85
C GLY A 95 -0.07 -11.51 -6.48
N CYS A 96 -0.92 -10.54 -6.13
CA CYS A 96 -2.29 -10.78 -5.69
C CYS A 96 -3.30 -10.63 -6.84
N THR A 97 -4.40 -11.38 -6.76
CA THR A 97 -5.58 -11.19 -7.61
C THR A 97 -6.45 -10.06 -7.04
N VAL A 98 -7.02 -9.24 -7.92
CA VAL A 98 -7.85 -8.10 -7.54
C VAL A 98 -9.25 -8.27 -8.10
N THR A 99 -10.27 -8.06 -7.25
CA THR A 99 -11.67 -7.89 -7.65
C THR A 99 -12.10 -6.48 -7.25
N VAL A 100 -12.81 -5.79 -8.13
CA VAL A 100 -13.35 -4.44 -7.86
C VAL A 100 -14.87 -4.54 -7.87
N GLU A 101 -15.48 -4.05 -6.80
CA GLU A 101 -16.92 -4.08 -6.58
C GLU A 101 -17.45 -2.69 -6.20
N SER A 102 -18.72 -2.49 -6.34
CA SER A 102 -19.42 -1.28 -5.87
C SER A 102 -19.72 -1.36 -4.36
N ASP A 103 -20.08 -0.26 -3.74
CA ASP A 103 -20.34 -0.13 -2.31
C ASP A 103 -21.60 -0.91 -1.83
N ASP A 104 -22.48 -1.31 -2.73
CA ASP A 104 -23.64 -2.17 -2.48
C ASP A 104 -23.30 -3.67 -2.46
N PHE A 105 -22.07 -4.05 -2.78
CA PHE A 105 -21.61 -5.44 -2.72
C PHE A 105 -21.77 -6.05 -1.33
N ARG A 106 -22.34 -7.26 -1.26
CA ARG A 106 -22.65 -7.97 0.01
C ARG A 106 -21.91 -9.31 0.16
N GLY A 107 -21.03 -9.64 -0.77
CA GLY A 107 -20.36 -10.95 -0.84
C GLY A 107 -19.09 -11.11 0.00
N SER A 108 -18.62 -10.08 0.73
CA SER A 108 -17.44 -10.21 1.55
C SER A 108 -17.74 -10.92 2.87
N ASN A 109 -16.99 -11.99 3.12
CA ASN A 109 -17.08 -12.81 4.32
C ASN A 109 -15.79 -12.72 5.19
N GLY A 110 -14.92 -11.75 4.91
CA GLY A 110 -13.66 -11.58 5.62
C GLY A 110 -12.51 -12.49 5.15
N ASP A 111 -12.66 -13.22 4.05
CA ASP A 111 -11.61 -14.09 3.51
C ASP A 111 -10.62 -13.33 2.62
N HIS A 112 -10.96 -12.13 2.19
CA HIS A 112 -10.13 -11.26 1.35
C HIS A 112 -9.65 -10.04 2.12
N THR A 113 -8.46 -9.53 1.79
CA THR A 113 -8.09 -8.18 2.22
C THR A 113 -8.97 -7.20 1.47
N GLU A 114 -9.69 -6.36 2.20
CA GLU A 114 -10.66 -5.43 1.65
C GLU A 114 -10.16 -4.00 1.71
N PHE A 115 -10.21 -3.29 0.58
CA PHE A 115 -9.95 -1.86 0.48
C PHE A 115 -11.25 -1.14 0.19
N CYS A 116 -11.70 -0.28 1.09
CA CYS A 116 -12.85 0.60 0.87
C CYS A 116 -12.34 1.98 0.48
N VAL A 117 -12.63 2.40 -0.75
CA VAL A 117 -12.18 3.69 -1.31
C VAL A 117 -13.38 4.62 -1.45
N GLY A 118 -13.29 5.77 -0.81
CA GLY A 118 -14.35 6.79 -0.82
C GLY A 118 -14.80 7.19 0.58
N GLY A 119 -15.23 8.44 0.71
CA GLY A 119 -15.71 8.99 1.98
C GLY A 119 -17.07 8.44 2.42
N PRO A 120 -17.42 8.55 3.72
CA PRO A 120 -18.67 8.03 4.27
C PRO A 120 -19.88 8.95 4.02
N LEU A 121 -19.65 10.18 3.58
CA LEU A 121 -20.67 11.23 3.53
C LEU A 121 -21.61 11.07 2.32
N GLY A 122 -22.87 11.47 2.53
CA GLY A 122 -23.86 11.51 1.46
C GLY A 122 -24.18 10.17 0.79
N GLY A 123 -23.87 9.05 1.46
CA GLY A 123 -24.04 7.72 0.88
C GLY A 123 -23.01 7.36 -0.20
N ALA A 124 -21.92 8.13 -0.31
CA ALA A 124 -20.90 7.90 -1.33
C ALA A 124 -20.22 6.53 -1.19
N ASN A 125 -19.98 6.07 0.04
CA ASN A 125 -19.55 4.71 0.30
C ASN A 125 -20.19 4.20 1.61
N ALA A 126 -21.32 3.51 1.49
CA ALA A 126 -22.08 2.97 2.62
C ALA A 126 -21.24 1.96 3.43
N ARG A 127 -20.33 1.23 2.76
CA ARG A 127 -19.47 0.26 3.42
C ARG A 127 -18.41 0.94 4.27
N THR A 128 -17.79 2.01 3.78
CA THR A 128 -16.89 2.86 4.58
C THR A 128 -17.61 3.44 5.80
N ALA A 129 -18.83 3.97 5.62
CA ALA A 129 -19.62 4.52 6.72
C ALA A 129 -19.92 3.47 7.80
N GLY A 130 -20.32 2.26 7.41
CA GLY A 130 -20.56 1.14 8.32
C GLY A 130 -19.32 0.73 9.11
N HIS A 131 -18.18 0.61 8.45
CA HIS A 131 -16.91 0.26 9.11
C HIS A 131 -16.40 1.36 10.05
N LEU A 132 -16.50 2.63 9.67
CA LEU A 132 -16.17 3.75 10.55
C LEU A 132 -17.00 3.72 11.83
N SER A 133 -18.31 3.62 11.68
CA SER A 133 -19.23 3.57 12.84
C SER A 133 -18.96 2.39 13.78
N ALA A 134 -18.66 1.22 13.23
CA ALA A 134 -18.48 -0.01 14.01
C ALA A 134 -17.08 -0.11 14.67
N HIS A 135 -16.03 0.42 14.04
CA HIS A 135 -14.65 0.12 14.43
C HIS A 135 -13.79 1.34 14.78
N LEU A 136 -14.24 2.55 14.45
CA LEU A 136 -13.51 3.82 14.66
C LEU A 136 -14.44 4.90 15.24
N PRO A 137 -15.05 4.67 16.42
CA PRO A 137 -16.05 5.59 16.99
C PRO A 137 -15.48 6.98 17.35
N GLY A 138 -14.15 7.11 17.48
CA GLY A 138 -13.48 8.40 17.75
C GLY A 138 -13.25 9.24 16.49
N VAL A 139 -13.70 8.78 15.31
CA VAL A 139 -13.58 9.50 14.05
C VAL A 139 -14.96 9.97 13.59
N THR A 140 -15.09 11.27 13.36
CA THR A 140 -16.33 11.86 12.84
C THR A 140 -16.06 12.62 11.56
N PHE A 141 -16.89 12.38 10.54
CA PHE A 141 -16.94 13.19 9.32
C PHE A 141 -18.13 14.13 9.42
N HIS A 142 -17.87 15.43 9.42
CA HIS A 142 -18.92 16.44 9.44
C HIS A 142 -19.67 16.46 8.10
N PRO A 143 -21.00 16.60 8.10
CA PRO A 143 -21.80 16.59 6.88
C PRO A 143 -21.47 17.76 5.96
N TYR A 144 -21.88 17.66 4.71
CA TYR A 144 -21.95 18.82 3.81
C TYR A 144 -22.90 19.86 4.44
N GLY A 145 -22.39 21.06 4.69
CA GLY A 145 -23.16 22.16 5.24
C GLY A 145 -23.19 23.36 4.28
N PRO A 146 -24.13 24.31 4.48
CA PRO A 146 -24.00 25.62 3.89
C PRO A 146 -22.66 26.21 4.33
N GLU A 147 -22.03 26.98 3.45
CA GLU A 147 -20.69 27.55 3.60
C GLU A 147 -20.32 27.85 5.07
N GLY A 148 -19.48 27.00 5.62
CA GLY A 148 -18.95 27.10 6.98
C GLY A 148 -17.67 26.29 7.09
N ASP A 149 -16.79 26.74 7.96
CA ASP A 149 -15.44 26.20 8.17
C ASP A 149 -15.40 24.69 8.46
N ASP A 150 -16.52 24.06 8.83
CA ASP A 150 -16.59 22.66 9.24
C ASP A 150 -17.24 21.74 8.20
N SER A 151 -17.63 22.25 7.02
CA SER A 151 -18.17 21.38 5.94
C SER A 151 -17.15 20.30 5.57
N VAL A 152 -17.59 19.04 5.59
CA VAL A 152 -16.79 17.83 5.36
C VAL A 152 -15.52 17.70 6.22
N ALA A 153 -15.42 18.42 7.32
CA ALA A 153 -14.28 18.30 8.23
C ALA A 153 -14.17 16.89 8.80
N ILE A 154 -12.94 16.44 9.02
CA ILE A 154 -12.65 15.20 9.75
C ILE A 154 -12.31 15.61 11.18
N GLU A 155 -13.03 15.06 12.16
CA GLU A 155 -12.70 15.25 13.56
C GLU A 155 -12.18 13.93 14.15
N VAL A 156 -11.02 14.00 14.80
CA VAL A 156 -10.38 12.86 15.46
C VAL A 156 -9.86 13.32 16.82
N ALA A 157 -10.27 12.64 17.90
CA ALA A 157 -9.86 12.97 19.26
C ALA A 157 -10.08 14.46 19.63
N GLY A 158 -11.17 15.06 19.13
CA GLY A 158 -11.50 16.47 19.36
C GLY A 158 -10.72 17.47 18.51
N GLN A 159 -9.78 17.02 17.68
CA GLN A 159 -9.08 17.87 16.72
C GLN A 159 -9.79 17.83 15.36
N ARG A 160 -10.07 19.01 14.81
CA ARG A 160 -10.71 19.17 13.50
C ARG A 160 -9.73 19.49 12.40
N TYR A 161 -9.85 18.74 11.31
CA TYR A 161 -9.08 18.88 10.09
C TYR A 161 -10.02 19.42 9.01
N ARG A 162 -9.89 20.69 8.69
CA ARG A 162 -10.81 21.40 7.82
C ARG A 162 -10.47 21.23 6.36
N PHE A 163 -11.50 21.10 5.55
CA PHE A 163 -11.40 21.10 4.10
C PHE A 163 -11.28 22.53 3.58
N ASP A 164 -10.32 22.78 2.71
CA ASP A 164 -10.16 24.05 2.00
C ASP A 164 -10.12 23.76 0.49
N PRO A 165 -11.25 23.95 -0.22
CA PRO A 165 -11.38 23.60 -1.62
C PRO A 165 -10.29 24.23 -2.49
N GLY A 166 -9.62 23.40 -3.30
CA GLY A 166 -8.53 23.84 -4.19
C GLY A 166 -7.18 24.04 -3.49
N ASN A 167 -7.13 24.16 -2.17
CA ASN A 167 -5.90 24.37 -1.42
C ASN A 167 -5.48 23.10 -0.65
N GLN A 168 -6.30 22.65 0.30
CA GLN A 168 -5.95 21.47 1.11
C GLN A 168 -7.14 20.55 1.37
N SER A 169 -6.82 19.26 1.52
CA SER A 169 -7.78 18.23 1.87
C SER A 169 -7.09 17.14 2.67
N TYR A 170 -7.86 16.41 3.47
CA TYR A 170 -7.34 15.32 4.30
C TYR A 170 -8.00 14.01 3.94
N ALA A 171 -7.25 12.92 4.08
CA ALA A 171 -7.76 11.57 4.03
C ALA A 171 -7.34 10.80 5.28
N LEU A 172 -8.28 10.07 5.85
CA LEU A 172 -8.03 9.08 6.88
C LEU A 172 -7.75 7.74 6.18
N VAL A 173 -6.67 7.08 6.59
CA VAL A 173 -6.39 5.70 6.17
C VAL A 173 -6.29 4.85 7.41
N ALA A 174 -7.20 3.89 7.53
CA ALA A 174 -7.26 3.00 8.68
C ALA A 174 -7.16 1.54 8.25
N LYS A 175 -6.41 0.76 9.01
CA LYS A 175 -6.31 -0.68 8.88
C LYS A 175 -6.69 -1.35 10.19
N PHE A 176 -7.59 -2.31 10.13
CA PHE A 176 -8.01 -3.13 11.26
C PHE A 176 -8.58 -4.47 10.78
N THR A 177 -8.65 -5.44 11.68
CA THR A 177 -9.28 -6.75 11.40
C THR A 177 -10.41 -6.94 12.38
N PRO A 178 -11.69 -6.95 11.92
CA PRO A 178 -12.82 -7.35 12.76
C PRO A 178 -12.63 -8.76 13.34
N GLN A 179 -13.23 -9.03 14.50
CA GLN A 179 -13.02 -10.32 15.22
C GLN A 179 -13.42 -11.53 14.39
N GLU A 180 -14.50 -11.41 13.63
CA GLU A 180 -15.05 -12.46 12.76
C GLU A 180 -14.31 -12.59 11.41
N PHE A 181 -13.39 -11.66 11.08
CA PHE A 181 -12.69 -11.63 9.80
C PHE A 181 -11.29 -12.24 9.91
N ARG A 182 -10.89 -12.97 8.88
CA ARG A 182 -9.54 -13.54 8.77
C ARG A 182 -8.54 -12.57 8.13
N ARG A 183 -9.05 -11.55 7.46
CA ARG A 183 -8.27 -10.59 6.71
C ARG A 183 -8.62 -9.16 7.12
N PRO A 184 -7.65 -8.25 7.02
CA PRO A 184 -7.88 -6.88 7.39
C PRO A 184 -8.74 -6.14 6.36
N ILE A 185 -9.37 -5.09 6.87
CA ILE A 185 -10.02 -4.04 6.09
C ILE A 185 -9.11 -2.82 6.11
N ILE A 186 -8.97 -2.17 4.97
CA ILE A 186 -8.28 -0.90 4.82
C ILE A 186 -9.28 0.13 4.32
N LEU A 187 -9.56 1.13 5.12
CA LEU A 187 -10.38 2.28 4.72
C LEU A 187 -9.48 3.37 4.15
N VAL A 188 -9.88 3.94 3.05
CA VAL A 188 -9.28 5.16 2.46
C VAL A 188 -10.41 6.14 2.26
N CYS A 189 -10.63 7.00 3.24
CA CYS A 189 -11.75 7.91 3.27
C CYS A 189 -11.28 9.36 3.45
N GLY A 190 -11.40 10.12 2.39
CA GLY A 190 -11.02 11.52 2.33
C GLY A 190 -12.20 12.46 2.30
N GLN A 191 -11.94 13.72 2.59
CA GLN A 191 -12.88 14.85 2.42
C GLN A 191 -13.22 15.07 0.95
N SER A 192 -12.37 14.57 0.05
CA SER A 192 -12.54 14.70 -1.41
C SER A 192 -11.89 13.51 -2.12
N ALA A 193 -12.31 13.24 -3.34
CA ALA A 193 -11.73 12.18 -4.16
C ALA A 193 -10.24 12.40 -4.49
N VAL A 194 -9.79 13.67 -4.52
CA VAL A 194 -8.35 13.97 -4.66
C VAL A 194 -7.57 13.55 -3.42
N ALA A 195 -8.15 13.67 -2.23
CA ALA A 195 -7.50 13.21 -1.01
C ALA A 195 -7.39 11.68 -0.95
N ASN A 196 -8.40 10.94 -1.42
CA ASN A 196 -8.34 9.49 -1.55
C ASN A 196 -7.19 9.08 -2.47
N GLN A 197 -7.10 9.67 -3.66
CA GLN A 197 -6.03 9.41 -4.61
C GLN A 197 -4.66 9.77 -4.03
N ALA A 198 -4.53 10.95 -3.40
CA ALA A 198 -3.31 11.42 -2.79
C ALA A 198 -2.81 10.49 -1.68
N ALA A 199 -3.70 10.00 -0.82
CA ALA A 199 -3.37 9.09 0.27
C ALA A 199 -2.81 7.77 -0.24
N ILE A 200 -3.46 7.14 -1.23
CA ILE A 200 -3.00 5.87 -1.80
C ILE A 200 -1.66 6.07 -2.52
N HIS A 201 -1.54 7.11 -3.33
CA HIS A 201 -0.31 7.45 -4.04
C HIS A 201 0.86 7.66 -3.07
N PHE A 202 0.65 8.43 -2.01
CA PHE A 202 1.64 8.70 -0.97
C PHE A 202 2.05 7.42 -0.24
N LEU A 203 1.09 6.66 0.28
CA LEU A 203 1.37 5.46 1.06
C LEU A 203 2.04 4.36 0.22
N ARG A 204 1.69 4.22 -1.05
CA ARG A 204 2.34 3.27 -1.94
C ARG A 204 3.84 3.52 -2.05
N ARG A 205 4.29 4.78 -2.00
CA ARG A 205 5.69 5.22 -2.10
C ARG A 205 6.39 5.29 -0.76
N GLU A 206 5.70 5.86 0.24
CA GLU A 206 6.29 6.25 1.50
C GLU A 206 5.88 5.35 2.68
N TYR A 207 5.27 4.18 2.41
CA TYR A 207 4.78 3.26 3.44
C TYR A 207 5.83 2.92 4.50
N ALA A 208 7.11 2.82 4.10
CA ALA A 208 8.18 2.46 5.02
C ALA A 208 8.46 3.56 6.06
N GLN A 209 8.38 4.82 5.65
CA GLN A 209 8.52 5.98 6.55
C GLN A 209 7.33 6.07 7.50
N VAL A 210 6.10 5.83 6.99
CA VAL A 210 4.89 5.81 7.81
C VAL A 210 4.96 4.65 8.79
N ALA A 211 5.26 3.44 8.34
CA ALA A 211 5.39 2.25 9.20
C ALA A 211 6.39 2.44 10.34
N ALA A 212 7.49 3.16 10.10
CA ALA A 212 8.48 3.46 11.13
C ALA A 212 7.97 4.41 12.24
N ARG A 213 6.85 5.11 12.01
CA ARG A 213 6.22 6.03 12.97
C ARG A 213 5.02 5.42 13.69
N LEU A 214 4.60 4.22 13.30
CA LEU A 214 3.48 3.49 13.91
C LEU A 214 3.99 2.57 15.03
N ALA A 215 3.18 2.39 16.07
CA ALA A 215 3.44 1.40 17.10
C ALA A 215 3.36 -0.02 16.53
N THR A 216 2.46 -0.27 15.59
CA THR A 216 2.30 -1.54 14.89
C THR A 216 1.70 -1.32 13.51
N VAL A 217 2.00 -2.21 12.56
CA VAL A 217 1.38 -2.22 11.24
C VAL A 217 0.15 -3.16 11.16
N GLU A 218 -0.17 -3.87 12.24
CA GLU A 218 -1.33 -4.77 12.28
C GLU A 218 -2.65 -4.01 12.39
N ARG A 219 -2.66 -2.92 13.15
CA ARG A 219 -3.76 -1.98 13.29
C ARG A 219 -3.22 -0.57 13.33
N TYR A 220 -3.73 0.31 12.50
CA TYR A 220 -3.38 1.72 12.50
C TYR A 220 -4.51 2.58 11.94
N CYS A 221 -4.48 3.85 12.31
CA CYS A 221 -5.29 4.90 11.74
C CYS A 221 -4.38 6.11 11.53
N VAL A 222 -4.21 6.53 10.28
CA VAL A 222 -3.29 7.62 9.92
C VAL A 222 -4.02 8.70 9.14
N LEU A 223 -3.57 9.93 9.33
CA LEU A 223 -4.08 11.08 8.60
C LEU A 223 -3.04 11.55 7.59
N ILE A 224 -3.48 11.70 6.34
CA ILE A 224 -2.70 12.19 5.22
C ILE A 224 -3.31 13.51 4.75
N LYS A 225 -2.48 14.52 4.54
CA LYS A 225 -2.86 15.82 4.00
C LYS A 225 -2.38 15.95 2.57
N VAL A 226 -3.19 16.49 1.69
CA VAL A 226 -2.79 16.96 0.37
C VAL A 226 -2.92 18.48 0.33
N SER A 227 -1.92 19.17 -0.22
CA SER A 227 -1.82 20.64 -0.22
C SER A 227 -1.53 21.18 -1.61
N GLY A 228 -1.98 22.44 -1.85
CA GLY A 228 -1.76 23.10 -3.13
C GLY A 228 -2.44 22.39 -4.29
N ILE A 229 -3.65 21.87 -4.05
CA ILE A 229 -4.39 20.97 -4.96
C ILE A 229 -4.55 21.59 -6.35
N THR A 230 -4.86 22.88 -6.43
CA THR A 230 -5.03 23.57 -7.72
C THR A 230 -3.77 23.55 -8.58
N THR A 231 -2.57 23.53 -7.96
CA THR A 231 -1.29 23.61 -8.67
C THR A 231 -0.64 22.24 -8.83
N TYR A 232 -0.67 21.43 -7.77
CA TYR A 232 0.09 20.18 -7.68
C TYR A 232 -0.79 18.93 -7.71
N ASP A 233 -2.09 19.12 -7.75
CA ASP A 233 -3.08 18.03 -7.73
C ASP A 233 -2.86 17.11 -6.50
N TYR A 234 -2.83 15.80 -6.67
CA TYR A 234 -2.64 14.80 -5.61
C TYR A 234 -1.16 14.55 -5.25
N HIS A 235 -0.22 15.18 -5.95
CA HIS A 235 1.21 14.86 -5.83
C HIS A 235 1.85 15.41 -4.55
N ARG A 236 1.29 16.44 -3.93
CA ARG A 236 1.84 17.05 -2.73
C ARG A 236 1.10 16.56 -1.49
N ALA A 237 1.33 15.29 -1.16
CA ALA A 237 0.77 14.65 0.02
C ALA A 237 1.82 14.47 1.12
N GLU A 238 1.40 14.58 2.38
CA GLU A 238 2.25 14.43 3.56
C GLU A 238 1.54 13.66 4.68
N PHE A 239 2.31 12.95 5.48
CA PHE A 239 1.85 12.28 6.70
C PHE A 239 1.66 13.32 7.81
N VAL A 240 0.45 13.44 8.33
CA VAL A 240 0.12 14.36 9.43
C VAL A 240 0.37 13.70 10.78
N GLY A 241 -0.13 12.49 10.99
CA GLY A 241 0.02 11.81 12.26
C GLY A 241 -0.63 10.43 12.32
N ASP A 242 -0.24 9.69 13.36
CA ASP A 242 -0.89 8.46 13.80
C ASP A 242 -2.02 8.84 14.77
N VAL A 243 -3.24 8.46 14.44
CA VAL A 243 -4.46 8.70 15.22
C VAL A 243 -5.13 7.39 15.66
N THR A 244 -4.35 6.32 15.75
CA THR A 244 -4.83 4.96 16.08
C THR A 244 -5.47 4.88 17.47
N GLY A 245 -5.09 5.74 18.40
CA GLY A 245 -5.60 5.76 19.77
C GLY A 245 -6.84 6.64 19.97
N ALA A 246 -7.41 7.20 18.90
CA ALA A 246 -8.56 8.09 18.99
C ALA A 246 -9.90 7.35 19.11
#